data_6e401e0f5ce838382f0ff1f48cd6b572
#
_entry.id   6e401e0f5ce838382f0ff1f48cd6b572
#
_cell.length_a   1.000
_cell.length_b   1.000
_cell.length_c   1.000
_cell.angle_alpha   90.00
_cell.angle_beta   90.00
_cell.angle_gamma   90.00
#
_symmetry.space_group_name_H-M   'P 1'
#
loop_
_entity.id
_entity.type
_entity.pdbx_description
1 polymer ?
#
loop_
_entity_poly.entity_id
_entity_poly.type
_entity_poly.pdbx_seq_one_letter_code
_entity_poly.pdbx_strand_id
1 'polypeptide(L)'
;QMMNQSLDNMDIERERGITIKSQAVTIPYHAKDGHDYELNFVDTPGHVDFSYEVSRAIASCEGALLLIDASQGVESQTVSNMYLAMEQNLAIVPVINKIDLPSADIPAVKHQIDHDLGLIPEEAQLVSAKTGEGIDELMEAIVNLFPPPSGDPNAKTQALIFDCHYD
;
A
#
# COMPACT_ATOMS: atom_id res chain seq x y z
N GLN A 1 18.76 8.08 -12.39
CA GLN A 1 17.47 7.76 -13.04
C GLN A 1 16.87 6.61 -12.24
N MET A 2 15.83 6.89 -11.45
CA MET A 2 15.02 5.81 -10.89
C MET A 2 14.43 5.01 -12.05
N MET A 3 14.71 3.72 -12.09
CA MET A 3 14.06 2.83 -13.06
C MET A 3 12.59 2.71 -12.65
N ASN A 4 11.68 3.03 -13.56
CA ASN A 4 10.27 2.75 -13.36
C ASN A 4 10.10 1.23 -13.14
N GLN A 5 9.21 0.86 -12.20
CA GLN A 5 8.89 -0.53 -11.89
C GLN A 5 10.11 -1.36 -11.42
N SER A 6 10.85 -0.84 -10.46
CA SER A 6 12.06 -1.52 -9.95
C SER A 6 11.77 -2.85 -9.25
N LEU A 7 10.54 -3.07 -8.78
CA LEU A 7 10.08 -4.30 -8.14
C LEU A 7 9.50 -5.31 -9.14
N ASP A 8 9.07 -4.90 -10.33
CA ASP A 8 8.49 -5.79 -11.33
C ASP A 8 9.59 -6.60 -12.02
N ASN A 9 9.62 -7.91 -11.78
CA ASN A 9 10.66 -8.80 -12.26
C ASN A 9 10.32 -9.52 -13.57
N MET A 10 9.05 -9.56 -13.97
CA MET A 10 8.59 -10.22 -15.19
C MET A 10 8.62 -9.28 -16.39
N ASP A 11 9.06 -9.76 -17.55
CA ASP A 11 9.10 -8.97 -18.78
C ASP A 11 7.72 -8.43 -19.15
N ILE A 12 6.66 -9.22 -18.95
CA ILE A 12 5.28 -8.83 -19.23
C ILE A 12 4.77 -7.72 -18.29
N GLU A 13 5.23 -7.69 -17.04
CA GLU A 13 4.91 -6.60 -16.08
C GLU A 13 5.49 -5.29 -16.58
N ARG A 14 6.75 -5.30 -17.01
CA ARG A 14 7.45 -4.13 -17.56
C ARG A 14 6.88 -3.66 -18.89
N GLU A 15 6.51 -4.59 -19.76
CA GLU A 15 5.92 -4.28 -21.06
C GLU A 15 4.55 -3.64 -20.94
N ARG A 16 3.72 -4.13 -20.03
CA ARG A 16 2.34 -3.65 -19.83
C ARG A 16 2.19 -2.57 -18.78
N GLY A 17 3.23 -2.34 -17.97
CA GLY A 17 3.18 -1.36 -16.88
C GLY A 17 2.23 -1.74 -15.76
N ILE A 18 2.09 -3.04 -15.47
CA ILE A 18 1.22 -3.58 -14.41
C ILE A 18 1.98 -4.58 -13.54
N THR A 19 1.74 -4.58 -12.25
CA THR A 19 2.21 -5.61 -11.33
C THR A 19 1.29 -6.83 -11.43
N ILE A 20 1.87 -8.02 -11.61
CA ILE A 20 1.14 -9.30 -11.66
C ILE A 20 1.37 -10.09 -10.38
N LYS A 21 2.62 -10.15 -9.93
CA LYS A 21 3.03 -10.90 -8.75
C LYS A 21 3.43 -9.95 -7.62
N SER A 22 2.91 -10.21 -6.43
CA SER A 22 3.26 -9.42 -5.24
C SER A 22 4.76 -9.54 -4.92
N GLN A 23 5.39 -8.40 -4.62
CA GLN A 23 6.80 -8.30 -4.27
C GLN A 23 6.94 -7.67 -2.89
N ALA A 24 7.80 -8.27 -2.06
CA ALA A 24 8.07 -7.75 -0.73
C ALA A 24 9.41 -7.00 -0.70
N VAL A 25 9.44 -5.88 0.02
CA VAL A 25 10.66 -5.12 0.30
C VAL A 25 10.68 -4.68 1.76
N THR A 26 11.86 -4.82 2.39
CA THR A 26 12.08 -4.38 3.76
C THR A 26 12.85 -3.08 3.77
N ILE A 27 12.36 -2.09 4.50
CA ILE A 27 12.96 -0.75 4.63
C ILE A 27 13.23 -0.48 6.11
N PRO A 28 14.51 -0.30 6.52
CA PRO A 28 14.82 0.22 7.85
C PRO A 28 14.41 1.70 7.92
N TYR A 29 13.73 2.08 8.99
CA TYR A 29 13.25 3.44 9.17
C TYR A 29 13.53 3.92 10.60
N HIS A 30 14.20 5.06 10.74
CA HIS A 30 14.40 5.74 12.01
C HIS A 30 13.31 6.81 12.18
N ALA A 31 12.34 6.53 13.05
CA ALA A 31 11.18 7.41 13.23
C ALA A 31 11.48 8.62 14.14
N LYS A 32 10.61 9.62 14.07
CA LYS A 32 10.73 10.86 14.89
C LYS A 32 10.58 10.61 16.40
N ASP A 33 10.01 9.46 16.79
CA ASP A 33 9.95 9.03 18.19
C ASP A 33 11.30 8.53 18.76
N GLY A 34 12.32 8.42 17.90
CA GLY A 34 13.68 8.03 18.24
C GLY A 34 13.92 6.52 18.23
N HIS A 35 12.97 5.72 17.72
CA HIS A 35 13.12 4.27 17.58
C HIS A 35 13.41 3.88 16.13
N ASP A 36 14.07 2.74 15.99
CA ASP A 36 14.33 2.11 14.71
C ASP A 36 13.24 1.06 14.43
N TYR A 37 12.65 1.16 13.24
CA TYR A 37 11.63 0.25 12.76
C TYR A 37 12.12 -0.51 11.52
N GLU A 38 11.60 -1.69 11.33
CA GLU A 38 11.73 -2.44 10.09
C GLU A 38 10.35 -2.53 9.45
N LEU A 39 10.16 -1.78 8.36
CA LEU A 39 8.90 -1.73 7.63
C LEU A 39 8.96 -2.68 6.44
N ASN A 40 8.06 -3.65 6.42
CA ASN A 40 7.96 -4.63 5.35
C ASN A 40 6.78 -4.26 4.44
N PHE A 41 7.09 -3.77 3.23
CA PHE A 41 6.10 -3.43 2.23
C PHE A 41 5.87 -4.60 1.28
N VAL A 42 4.62 -4.88 0.98
CA VAL A 42 4.23 -5.82 -0.08
C VAL A 42 3.54 -5.04 -1.17
N ASP A 43 4.20 -4.91 -2.33
CA ASP A 43 3.59 -4.34 -3.52
C ASP A 43 2.63 -5.36 -4.14
N THR A 44 1.39 -4.95 -4.38
CA THR A 44 0.31 -5.82 -4.84
C THR A 44 -0.23 -5.39 -6.19
N PRO A 45 -0.70 -6.34 -7.03
CA PRO A 45 -1.41 -6.00 -8.25
C PRO A 45 -2.62 -5.11 -7.98
N GLY A 46 -2.82 -4.08 -8.81
CA GLY A 46 -4.02 -3.25 -8.75
C GLY A 46 -5.20 -3.81 -9.54
N HIS A 47 -4.98 -4.73 -10.49
CA HIS A 47 -6.00 -5.21 -11.42
C HIS A 47 -6.89 -6.30 -10.81
N VAL A 48 -8.19 -6.23 -11.06
CA VAL A 48 -9.20 -7.15 -10.48
C VAL A 48 -8.97 -8.62 -10.81
N ASP A 49 -8.35 -8.93 -11.95
CA ASP A 49 -8.03 -10.30 -12.35
C ASP A 49 -7.00 -10.98 -11.41
N PHE A 50 -6.27 -10.21 -10.62
CA PHE A 50 -5.27 -10.68 -9.67
C PHE A 50 -5.74 -10.59 -8.21
N SER A 51 -7.03 -10.53 -7.96
CA SER A 51 -7.63 -10.42 -6.62
C SER A 51 -7.19 -11.54 -5.67
N TYR A 52 -6.93 -12.74 -6.18
CA TYR A 52 -6.40 -13.86 -5.38
C TYR A 52 -4.98 -13.56 -4.86
N GLU A 53 -4.12 -12.99 -5.69
CA GLU A 53 -2.76 -12.59 -5.29
C GLU A 53 -2.80 -11.47 -4.25
N VAL A 54 -3.68 -10.48 -4.46
CA VAL A 54 -3.93 -9.39 -3.50
C VAL A 54 -4.41 -9.94 -2.16
N SER A 55 -5.40 -10.85 -2.17
CA SER A 55 -5.96 -11.44 -0.95
C SER A 55 -4.91 -12.21 -0.14
N ARG A 56 -4.00 -12.93 -0.80
CA ARG A 56 -2.90 -13.63 -0.12
C ARG A 56 -1.89 -12.67 0.50
N ALA A 57 -1.53 -11.61 -0.23
CA ALA A 57 -0.61 -10.58 0.27
C ALA A 57 -1.19 -9.88 1.50
N ILE A 58 -2.44 -9.44 1.41
CA ILE A 58 -3.17 -8.76 2.49
C ILE A 58 -3.26 -9.63 3.76
N ALA A 59 -3.43 -10.94 3.63
CA ALA A 59 -3.52 -11.86 4.77
C ALA A 59 -2.22 -11.94 5.61
N SER A 60 -1.10 -11.44 5.11
CA SER A 60 0.18 -11.38 5.82
C SER A 60 0.53 -10.00 6.38
N CYS A 61 -0.37 -9.03 6.25
CA CYS A 61 -0.14 -7.64 6.62
C CYS A 61 -0.94 -7.23 7.87
N GLU A 62 -0.47 -6.21 8.57
CA GLU A 62 -1.16 -5.56 9.68
C GLU A 62 -1.91 -4.30 9.24
N GLY A 63 -1.56 -3.74 8.10
CA GLY A 63 -2.17 -2.54 7.55
C GLY A 63 -2.08 -2.48 6.03
N ALA A 64 -2.86 -1.59 5.43
CA ALA A 64 -2.90 -1.36 4.00
C ALA A 64 -2.86 0.14 3.68
N LEU A 65 -1.97 0.52 2.78
CA LEU A 65 -1.98 1.84 2.15
C LEU A 65 -2.90 1.78 0.92
N LEU A 66 -4.01 2.48 0.98
CA LEU A 66 -4.95 2.57 -0.14
C LEU A 66 -4.57 3.74 -1.05
N LEU A 67 -3.84 3.43 -2.14
CA LEU A 67 -3.33 4.42 -3.08
C LEU A 67 -4.43 4.90 -4.02
N ILE A 68 -4.61 6.22 -4.11
CA ILE A 68 -5.59 6.89 -4.95
C ILE A 68 -4.84 7.95 -5.78
N ASP A 69 -5.05 7.95 -7.09
CA ASP A 69 -4.49 8.95 -7.99
C ASP A 69 -5.23 10.29 -7.85
N ALA A 70 -4.52 11.37 -7.53
CA ALA A 70 -5.10 12.69 -7.33
C ALA A 70 -5.83 13.25 -8.58
N SER A 71 -5.53 12.73 -9.76
CA SER A 71 -6.14 13.18 -11.03
C SER A 71 -7.27 12.28 -11.53
N GLN A 72 -7.33 11.02 -11.05
CA GLN A 72 -8.36 10.05 -11.48
C GLN A 72 -9.40 9.81 -10.40
N GLY A 73 -9.04 10.00 -9.12
CA GLY A 73 -9.91 9.76 -8.00
C GLY A 73 -10.08 8.27 -7.64
N VAL A 74 -11.18 7.98 -6.97
CA VAL A 74 -11.53 6.63 -6.54
C VAL A 74 -12.07 5.82 -7.73
N GLU A 75 -11.40 4.73 -8.07
CA GLU A 75 -11.79 3.81 -9.12
C GLU A 75 -12.42 2.53 -8.55
N SER A 76 -13.09 1.74 -9.39
CA SER A 76 -13.71 0.47 -8.98
C SER A 76 -12.72 -0.51 -8.34
N GLN A 77 -11.48 -0.51 -8.81
CA GLN A 77 -10.39 -1.32 -8.25
C GLN A 77 -10.01 -0.88 -6.83
N THR A 78 -10.00 0.44 -6.58
CA THR A 78 -9.75 1.01 -5.24
C THR A 78 -10.79 0.50 -4.25
N VAL A 79 -12.07 0.55 -4.63
CA VAL A 79 -13.19 0.06 -3.81
C VAL A 79 -13.05 -1.44 -3.54
N SER A 80 -12.77 -2.23 -4.58
CA SER A 80 -12.63 -3.69 -4.44
C SER A 80 -11.48 -4.07 -3.50
N ASN A 81 -10.32 -3.43 -3.65
CA ASN A 81 -9.14 -3.70 -2.81
C ASN A 81 -9.36 -3.24 -1.36
N MET A 82 -10.07 -2.14 -1.16
CA MET A 82 -10.48 -1.70 0.18
C MET A 82 -11.33 -2.76 0.89
N TYR A 83 -12.34 -3.31 0.20
CA TYR A 83 -13.16 -4.38 0.80
C TYR A 83 -12.34 -5.62 1.18
N LEU A 84 -11.38 -6.04 0.34
CA LEU A 84 -10.47 -7.14 0.68
C LEU A 84 -9.65 -6.84 1.95
N ALA A 85 -9.17 -5.61 2.11
CA ALA A 85 -8.45 -5.18 3.32
C ALA A 85 -9.36 -5.17 4.56
N MET A 86 -10.61 -4.70 4.41
CA MET A 86 -11.61 -4.70 5.50
C MET A 86 -11.98 -6.11 5.95
N GLU A 87 -12.13 -7.05 5.02
CA GLU A 87 -12.40 -8.47 5.35
C GLU A 87 -11.31 -9.11 6.22
N GLN A 88 -10.07 -8.63 6.11
CA GLN A 88 -8.94 -9.05 6.93
C GLN A 88 -8.75 -8.19 8.19
N ASN A 89 -9.65 -7.23 8.47
CA ASN A 89 -9.58 -6.29 9.59
C ASN A 89 -8.27 -5.47 9.63
N LEU A 90 -7.71 -5.13 8.47
CA LEU A 90 -6.50 -4.31 8.42
C LEU A 90 -6.79 -2.85 8.78
N ALA A 91 -5.80 -2.19 9.38
CA ALA A 91 -5.79 -0.73 9.45
C ALA A 91 -5.59 -0.17 8.02
N ILE A 92 -6.50 0.70 7.56
CA ILE A 92 -6.46 1.25 6.20
C ILE A 92 -6.14 2.73 6.28
N VAL A 93 -5.06 3.15 5.59
CA VAL A 93 -4.68 4.55 5.46
C VAL A 93 -4.82 4.96 4.00
N PRO A 94 -5.74 5.89 3.66
CA PRO A 94 -5.85 6.42 2.31
C PRO A 94 -4.63 7.29 1.99
N VAL A 95 -4.10 7.13 0.78
CA VAL A 95 -2.94 7.88 0.28
C VAL A 95 -3.28 8.48 -1.09
N ILE A 96 -3.36 9.80 -1.16
CA ILE A 96 -3.58 10.54 -2.40
C ILE A 96 -2.23 10.82 -3.02
N ASN A 97 -1.90 10.08 -4.08
CA ASN A 97 -0.63 10.20 -4.79
C ASN A 97 -0.75 11.07 -6.05
N LYS A 98 0.39 11.48 -6.59
CA LYS A 98 0.53 12.34 -7.76
C LYS A 98 -0.03 13.76 -7.57
N ILE A 99 0.11 14.31 -6.35
CA ILE A 99 -0.33 15.67 -6.04
C ILE A 99 0.44 16.75 -6.82
N ASP A 100 1.58 16.37 -7.43
CA ASP A 100 2.40 17.22 -8.29
C ASP A 100 1.81 17.46 -9.68
N LEU A 101 0.77 16.72 -10.07
CA LEU A 101 0.15 16.88 -11.38
C LEU A 101 -0.74 18.12 -11.43
N PRO A 102 -0.72 18.89 -12.55
CA PRO A 102 -1.63 20.02 -12.75
C PRO A 102 -3.13 19.65 -12.76
N SER A 103 -3.44 18.37 -13.03
CA SER A 103 -4.80 17.82 -13.05
C SER A 103 -5.23 17.24 -11.70
N ALA A 104 -4.40 17.35 -10.65
CA ALA A 104 -4.76 16.85 -9.32
C ALA A 104 -5.92 17.66 -8.73
N ASP A 105 -6.96 16.97 -8.27
CA ASP A 105 -8.12 17.57 -7.59
C ASP A 105 -8.29 16.94 -6.20
N ILE A 106 -7.45 17.37 -5.27
CA ILE A 106 -7.43 16.87 -3.88
C ILE A 106 -8.80 17.03 -3.19
N PRO A 107 -9.50 18.17 -3.29
CA PRO A 107 -10.82 18.32 -2.69
C PRO A 107 -11.85 17.30 -3.22
N ALA A 108 -11.89 17.06 -4.52
CA ALA A 108 -12.79 16.07 -5.11
C ALA A 108 -12.46 14.65 -4.64
N VAL A 109 -11.17 14.28 -4.61
CA VAL A 109 -10.73 12.97 -4.13
C VAL A 109 -11.05 12.77 -2.64
N LYS A 110 -10.85 13.77 -1.81
CA LYS A 110 -11.24 13.73 -0.38
C LYS A 110 -12.74 13.51 -0.20
N HIS A 111 -13.55 14.16 -1.02
CA HIS A 111 -15.00 13.93 -1.01
C HIS A 111 -15.35 12.48 -1.39
N GLN A 112 -14.67 11.89 -2.37
CA GLN A 112 -14.88 10.49 -2.75
C GLN A 112 -14.42 9.52 -1.65
N ILE A 113 -13.32 9.81 -0.95
CA ILE A 113 -12.85 9.02 0.20
C ILE A 113 -13.94 8.94 1.29
N ASP A 114 -14.58 10.05 1.59
CA ASP A 114 -15.69 10.09 2.56
C ASP A 114 -16.94 9.38 2.01
N HIS A 115 -17.41 9.79 0.83
CA HIS A 115 -18.70 9.37 0.29
C HIS A 115 -18.69 7.91 -0.25
N ASP A 116 -17.64 7.54 -1.00
CA ASP A 116 -17.60 6.25 -1.71
C ASP A 116 -16.92 5.15 -0.89
N LEU A 117 -15.94 5.52 -0.05
CA LEU A 117 -15.18 4.58 0.76
C LEU A 117 -15.61 4.57 2.24
N GLY A 118 -16.26 5.63 2.72
CA GLY A 118 -16.62 5.78 4.14
C GLY A 118 -15.40 5.89 5.06
N LEU A 119 -14.26 6.34 4.53
CA LEU A 119 -13.04 6.60 5.28
C LEU A 119 -12.96 8.09 5.65
N ILE A 120 -12.13 8.42 6.65
CA ILE A 120 -11.96 9.79 7.14
C ILE A 120 -11.02 10.55 6.20
N PRO A 121 -11.49 11.56 5.44
CA PRO A 121 -10.67 12.24 4.44
C PRO A 121 -9.51 13.07 5.03
N GLU A 122 -9.59 13.44 6.30
CA GLU A 122 -8.54 14.15 7.03
C GLU A 122 -7.33 13.24 7.33
N GLU A 123 -7.53 11.93 7.42
CA GLU A 123 -6.47 10.95 7.63
C GLU A 123 -5.72 10.61 6.33
N ALA A 124 -6.23 11.07 5.17
CA ALA A 124 -5.59 10.83 3.90
C ALA A 124 -4.23 11.53 3.81
N GLN A 125 -3.19 10.74 3.54
CA GLN A 125 -1.84 11.23 3.33
C GLN A 125 -1.71 11.78 1.91
N LEU A 126 -1.12 12.95 1.77
CA LEU A 126 -0.91 13.62 0.48
C LEU A 126 0.54 13.43 0.05
N VAL A 127 0.76 12.76 -1.08
CA VAL A 127 2.12 12.42 -1.51
C VAL A 127 2.33 12.64 -3.01
N SER A 128 3.58 12.84 -3.39
CA SER A 128 4.07 12.63 -4.74
C SER A 128 5.26 11.67 -4.70
N ALA A 129 5.05 10.44 -5.09
CA ALA A 129 6.13 9.46 -5.20
C ALA A 129 7.21 9.90 -6.20
N LYS A 130 6.86 10.76 -7.16
CA LYS A 130 7.78 11.30 -8.17
C LYS A 130 8.72 12.36 -7.60
N THR A 131 8.22 13.27 -6.77
CA THR A 131 8.99 14.39 -6.22
C THR A 131 9.54 14.10 -4.83
N GLY A 132 8.99 13.10 -4.13
CA GLY A 132 9.28 12.78 -2.73
C GLY A 132 8.45 13.59 -1.73
N GLU A 133 7.58 14.49 -2.20
CA GLU A 133 6.72 15.30 -1.33
C GLU A 133 5.76 14.42 -0.51
N GLY A 134 5.67 14.67 0.81
CA GLY A 134 4.79 13.97 1.74
C GLY A 134 5.23 12.55 2.12
N ILE A 135 6.37 12.05 1.63
CA ILE A 135 6.83 10.69 1.92
C ILE A 135 7.26 10.54 3.38
N ASP A 136 7.95 11.52 3.95
CA ASP A 136 8.37 11.47 5.36
C ASP A 136 7.14 11.44 6.30
N GLU A 137 6.11 12.22 5.98
CA GLU A 137 4.84 12.26 6.71
C GLU A 137 4.09 10.92 6.59
N LEU A 138 4.10 10.31 5.41
CA LEU A 138 3.53 8.98 5.18
C LEU A 138 4.24 7.91 6.01
N MET A 139 5.57 7.92 6.07
CA MET A 139 6.35 6.97 6.87
C MET A 139 6.04 7.10 8.37
N GLU A 140 5.92 8.33 8.88
CA GLU A 140 5.49 8.58 10.26
C GLU A 140 4.04 8.13 10.50
N ALA A 141 3.15 8.33 9.54
CA ALA A 141 1.76 7.87 9.64
C ALA A 141 1.70 6.33 9.74
N ILE A 142 2.52 5.61 8.98
CA ILE A 142 2.62 4.14 9.06
C ILE A 142 3.02 3.71 10.47
N VAL A 143 4.08 4.30 11.03
CA VAL A 143 4.56 3.96 12.39
C VAL A 143 3.50 4.23 13.45
N ASN A 144 2.72 5.31 13.31
CA ASN A 144 1.73 5.73 14.31
C ASN A 144 0.38 5.02 14.18
N LEU A 145 -0.03 4.64 12.98
CA LEU A 145 -1.38 4.14 12.69
C LEU A 145 -1.47 2.63 12.52
N PHE A 146 -0.39 1.98 12.08
CA PHE A 146 -0.41 0.54 11.91
C PHE A 146 -0.02 -0.17 13.21
N PRO A 147 -0.76 -1.21 13.61
CA PRO A 147 -0.39 -2.02 14.75
C PRO A 147 0.88 -2.83 14.43
N PRO A 148 1.70 -3.15 15.43
CA PRO A 148 2.80 -4.11 15.24
C PRO A 148 2.24 -5.53 15.00
N PRO A 149 3.05 -6.44 14.44
CA PRO A 149 2.67 -7.84 14.31
C PRO A 149 2.19 -8.46 15.62
N SER A 150 1.07 -9.18 15.56
CA SER A 150 0.52 -9.89 16.72
C SER A 150 1.12 -11.29 16.82
N GLY A 151 1.43 -11.75 18.05
CA GLY A 151 1.91 -13.10 18.29
C GLY A 151 2.60 -13.27 19.63
N ASP A 152 2.89 -14.53 19.99
CA ASP A 152 3.69 -14.86 21.15
C ASP A 152 5.13 -15.21 20.70
N PRO A 153 6.15 -14.39 21.05
CA PRO A 153 7.53 -14.63 20.65
C PRO A 153 8.10 -15.93 21.23
N ASN A 154 7.48 -16.51 22.28
CA ASN A 154 7.88 -17.77 22.89
C ASN A 154 7.10 -18.98 22.34
N ALA A 155 6.13 -18.78 21.46
CA ALA A 155 5.41 -19.87 20.82
C ALA A 155 6.31 -20.68 19.86
N LYS A 156 5.86 -21.86 19.48
CA LYS A 156 6.54 -22.64 18.44
C LYS A 156 6.53 -21.88 17.13
N THR A 157 7.66 -21.88 16.43
CA THR A 157 7.77 -21.27 15.11
C THR A 157 6.70 -21.79 14.16
N GLN A 158 5.96 -20.88 13.55
CA GLN A 158 4.98 -21.14 12.51
C GLN A 158 5.35 -20.31 11.27
N ALA A 159 5.12 -20.84 10.09
CA ALA A 159 5.36 -20.15 8.84
C ALA A 159 4.20 -20.41 7.87
N LEU A 160 3.66 -19.33 7.30
CA LEU A 160 2.75 -19.40 6.17
C LEU A 160 3.58 -19.32 4.88
N ILE A 161 3.47 -20.36 4.03
CA ILE A 161 4.13 -20.34 2.72
C ILE A 161 3.36 -19.39 1.81
N PHE A 162 3.96 -18.26 1.53
CA PHE A 162 3.40 -17.23 0.65
C PHE A 162 3.65 -17.55 -0.82
N ASP A 163 4.86 -17.99 -1.15
CA ASP A 163 5.30 -18.33 -2.51
C ASP A 163 6.37 -19.41 -2.48
N CYS A 164 6.56 -20.13 -3.60
CA CYS A 164 7.65 -21.09 -3.77
C CYS A 164 8.24 -20.99 -5.18
N HIS A 165 9.55 -21.10 -5.27
CA HIS A 165 10.27 -21.18 -6.52
C HIS A 165 10.85 -22.59 -6.66
N TYR A 166 10.67 -23.21 -7.82
CA TYR A 166 11.31 -24.50 -8.17
C TYR A 166 12.45 -24.22 -9.16
N ASP A 167 13.65 -24.64 -8.80
CA ASP A 167 14.82 -24.64 -9.69
C ASP A 167 14.78 -25.83 -10.68
#